data_1e28eafe1c2b133be700d8c4cea38524
#
_entry.id   1e28eafe1c2b133be700d8c4cea38524
#
_cell.length_a   1.000
_cell.length_b   1.000
_cell.length_c   1.000
_cell.angle_alpha   90.00
_cell.angle_beta   90.00
_cell.angle_gamma   90.00
#
_symmetry.space_group_name_H-M   'P 1'
#
loop_
_entity.id
_entity.type
_entity.pdbx_description
1 polymer ?
#
loop_
_entity_poly.entity_id
_entity_poly.type
_entity_poly.pdbx_seq_one_letter_code
_entity_poly.pdbx_strand_id
1 'polypeptide(L)'
;EVEHAEEEGIIFKTLNNPVEILGNDEGMVCGMKCVEMELGEPDESGRRRPIEKPDSEFVLDVDSVIMSIGTSPNPLIRSTTPGLEANNRGCLITKDESGLTTRDNVYAGGDAVTGAATVILAMGAGKAAAKAIDEALRG
;
A
#
# COMPACT_ATOMS: atom_id res chain seq x y z
N GLU A 1 -20.22 -5.77 0.90
CA GLU A 1 -19.63 -4.85 1.92
C GLU A 1 -19.94 -3.38 1.60
N VAL A 2 -19.79 -2.91 0.35
CA VAL A 2 -20.11 -1.52 -0.04
C VAL A 2 -21.59 -1.20 0.21
N GLU A 3 -22.50 -2.07 -0.25
CA GLU A 3 -23.94 -1.91 -0.05
C GLU A 3 -24.31 -1.77 1.44
N HIS A 4 -23.72 -2.62 2.30
CA HIS A 4 -23.96 -2.52 3.74
C HIS A 4 -23.47 -1.20 4.34
N ALA A 5 -22.32 -0.69 3.86
CA ALA A 5 -21.84 0.60 4.32
C ALA A 5 -22.75 1.75 3.89
N GLU A 6 -23.30 1.70 2.67
CA GLU A 6 -24.31 2.67 2.20
C GLU A 6 -25.59 2.61 3.02
N GLU A 7 -26.07 1.40 3.35
CA GLU A 7 -27.23 1.18 4.23
C GLU A 7 -27.01 1.75 5.64
N GLU A 8 -25.76 1.71 6.14
CA GLU A 8 -25.38 2.33 7.41
C GLU A 8 -25.17 3.86 7.32
N GLY A 9 -25.39 4.45 6.15
CA GLY A 9 -25.29 5.90 5.92
C GLY A 9 -23.87 6.41 5.65
N ILE A 10 -22.92 5.52 5.32
CA ILE A 10 -21.58 5.94 4.95
C ILE A 10 -21.60 6.59 3.56
N ILE A 11 -21.04 7.79 3.47
CA ILE A 11 -20.97 8.55 2.23
C ILE A 11 -19.65 8.26 1.51
N PHE A 12 -19.73 7.65 0.33
CA PHE A 12 -18.57 7.42 -0.54
C PHE A 12 -18.32 8.64 -1.43
N LYS A 13 -17.19 9.32 -1.23
CA LYS A 13 -16.72 10.40 -2.10
C LYS A 13 -15.57 9.87 -2.97
N THR A 14 -15.92 9.17 -4.04
CA THR A 14 -14.96 8.69 -5.03
C THR A 14 -14.39 9.85 -5.86
N LEU A 15 -13.21 9.65 -6.44
CA LEU A 15 -12.51 10.70 -7.22
C LEU A 15 -12.32 12.00 -6.43
N ASN A 16 -11.98 11.88 -5.17
CA ASN A 16 -11.55 12.99 -4.33
C ASN A 16 -10.23 12.60 -3.66
N ASN A 17 -9.33 13.57 -3.52
CA ASN A 17 -8.04 13.38 -2.86
C ASN A 17 -7.87 14.39 -1.73
N PRO A 18 -7.57 13.96 -0.49
CA PRO A 18 -7.24 14.87 0.59
C PRO A 18 -5.89 15.54 0.33
N VAL A 19 -5.80 16.85 0.54
CA VAL A 19 -4.57 17.64 0.36
C VAL A 19 -4.09 18.25 1.66
N GLU A 20 -4.98 18.52 2.62
CA GLU A 20 -4.63 19.12 3.88
C GLU A 20 -5.63 18.73 4.98
N ILE A 21 -5.12 18.43 6.18
CA ILE A 21 -5.95 18.27 7.38
C ILE A 21 -5.91 19.57 8.15
N LEU A 22 -7.09 20.17 8.39
CA LEU A 22 -7.22 21.44 9.04
C LEU A 22 -7.38 21.26 10.55
N GLY A 23 -6.63 22.04 11.31
CA GLY A 23 -6.72 22.10 12.77
C GLY A 23 -7.24 23.44 13.26
N ASN A 24 -7.89 23.44 14.41
CA ASN A 24 -8.26 24.65 15.13
C ASN A 24 -7.11 25.17 16.02
N ASP A 25 -7.31 26.27 16.70
CA ASP A 25 -6.33 26.90 17.59
C ASP A 25 -5.92 26.00 18.78
N GLU A 26 -6.71 24.99 19.11
CA GLU A 26 -6.45 24.01 20.16
C GLU A 26 -5.68 22.77 19.65
N GLY A 27 -5.38 22.72 18.33
CA GLY A 27 -4.70 21.59 17.69
C GLY A 27 -5.59 20.39 17.41
N MET A 28 -6.91 20.55 17.50
CA MET A 28 -7.89 19.51 17.15
C MET A 28 -8.27 19.60 15.67
N VAL A 29 -8.52 18.45 15.06
CA VAL A 29 -9.03 18.41 13.66
C VAL A 29 -10.37 19.11 13.60
N CYS A 30 -10.55 20.00 12.63
CA CYS A 30 -11.80 20.71 12.38
C CYS A 30 -12.24 20.66 10.91
N GLY A 31 -11.45 20.04 10.04
CA GLY A 31 -11.79 19.89 8.64
C GLY A 31 -10.73 19.15 7.85
N MET A 32 -11.09 18.79 6.62
CA MET A 32 -10.19 18.21 5.64
C MET A 32 -10.39 18.88 4.29
N LYS A 33 -9.33 19.49 3.76
CA LYS A 33 -9.33 20.08 2.43
C LYS A 33 -9.07 18.99 1.41
N CYS A 34 -9.91 18.92 0.40
CA CYS A 34 -9.85 17.93 -0.68
C CYS A 34 -9.88 18.64 -2.03
N VAL A 35 -9.45 17.90 -3.08
CA VAL A 35 -9.62 18.26 -4.48
C VAL A 35 -10.41 17.18 -5.20
N GLU A 36 -11.21 17.58 -6.20
CA GLU A 36 -11.83 16.64 -7.11
C GLU A 36 -10.78 16.06 -8.07
N MET A 37 -10.95 14.80 -8.40
CA MET A 37 -10.10 14.10 -9.37
C MET A 37 -10.92 13.74 -10.61
N GLU A 38 -10.29 13.68 -11.76
CA GLU A 38 -10.87 13.09 -12.97
C GLU A 38 -10.01 11.94 -13.45
N LEU A 39 -10.63 11.01 -14.18
CA LEU A 39 -9.88 9.88 -14.74
C LEU A 39 -9.14 10.33 -16.01
N GLY A 40 -7.83 10.26 -15.97
CA GLY A 40 -6.95 10.49 -17.12
C GLY A 40 -7.10 9.43 -18.22
N GLU A 41 -6.26 9.51 -19.23
CA GLU A 41 -6.20 8.51 -20.29
C GLU A 41 -5.75 7.14 -19.76
N PRO A 42 -6.25 6.03 -20.35
CA PRO A 42 -5.81 4.70 -19.96
C PRO A 42 -4.33 4.49 -20.29
N ASP A 43 -3.59 3.91 -19.34
CA ASP A 43 -2.22 3.44 -19.57
C ASP A 43 -2.21 2.11 -20.37
N GLU A 44 -1.01 1.56 -20.63
CA GLU A 44 -0.82 0.31 -21.38
C GLU A 44 -1.58 -0.90 -20.78
N SER A 45 -1.90 -0.86 -19.48
CA SER A 45 -2.71 -1.88 -18.79
C SER A 45 -4.21 -1.62 -18.86
N GLY A 46 -4.64 -0.52 -19.49
CA GLY A 46 -6.01 -0.05 -19.53
C GLY A 46 -6.46 0.68 -18.27
N ARG A 47 -5.56 0.90 -17.29
CA ARG A 47 -5.87 1.61 -16.06
C ARG A 47 -5.82 3.11 -16.29
N ARG A 48 -6.89 3.79 -15.89
CA ARG A 48 -6.99 5.25 -15.89
C ARG A 48 -6.56 5.79 -14.52
N ARG A 49 -5.50 6.58 -14.51
CA ARG A 49 -5.01 7.21 -13.27
C ARG A 49 -5.83 8.45 -12.99
N PRO A 50 -6.25 8.67 -11.72
CA PRO A 50 -6.84 9.95 -11.35
C PRO A 50 -5.83 11.08 -11.51
N ILE A 51 -6.28 12.18 -12.09
CA ILE A 51 -5.56 13.46 -12.19
C ILE A 51 -6.36 14.53 -11.48
N GLU A 52 -5.68 15.49 -10.91
CA GLU A 52 -6.30 16.59 -10.17
C GLU A 52 -7.03 17.52 -11.12
N LYS A 53 -8.26 17.86 -10.77
CA LYS A 53 -9.07 18.81 -11.50
C LYS A 53 -8.72 20.23 -11.00
N PRO A 54 -8.29 21.14 -11.88
CA PRO A 54 -7.94 22.49 -11.47
C PRO A 54 -9.12 23.22 -10.78
N ASP A 55 -8.79 24.06 -9.80
CA ASP A 55 -9.75 24.92 -9.09
C ASP A 55 -10.94 24.17 -8.46
N SER A 56 -10.72 22.92 -8.04
CA SER A 56 -11.76 22.03 -7.49
C SER A 56 -11.64 21.82 -5.98
N GLU A 57 -10.84 22.63 -5.29
CA GLU A 57 -10.65 22.52 -3.85
C GLU A 57 -11.97 22.74 -3.09
N PHE A 58 -12.21 21.91 -2.09
CA PHE A 58 -13.34 22.07 -1.17
C PHE A 58 -12.96 21.56 0.22
N VAL A 59 -13.70 21.96 1.23
CA VAL A 59 -13.48 21.55 2.62
C VAL A 59 -14.63 20.65 3.07
N LEU A 60 -14.26 19.56 3.75
CA LEU A 60 -15.19 18.72 4.51
C LEU A 60 -15.03 19.06 5.99
N ASP A 61 -16.14 19.36 6.64
CA ASP A 61 -16.18 19.53 8.10
C ASP A 61 -16.11 18.15 8.74
N VAL A 62 -15.01 17.87 9.44
CA VAL A 62 -14.76 16.58 10.10
C VAL A 62 -13.99 16.80 11.41
N ASP A 63 -14.30 16.00 12.42
CA ASP A 63 -13.63 16.03 13.73
C ASP A 63 -12.47 15.03 13.82
N SER A 64 -12.45 14.05 12.92
CA SER A 64 -11.46 12.99 12.91
C SER A 64 -11.16 12.54 11.48
N VAL A 65 -9.88 12.24 11.20
CA VAL A 65 -9.43 11.71 9.90
C VAL A 65 -8.62 10.45 10.14
N ILE A 66 -8.97 9.36 9.44
CA ILE A 66 -8.24 8.10 9.47
C ILE A 66 -7.65 7.84 8.09
N MET A 67 -6.31 7.79 8.01
CA MET A 67 -5.58 7.48 6.79
C MET A 67 -5.46 5.96 6.63
N SER A 68 -6.24 5.38 5.72
CA SER A 68 -6.30 3.92 5.48
C SER A 68 -5.88 3.55 4.06
N ILE A 69 -4.81 4.14 3.56
CA ILE A 69 -4.30 3.98 2.19
C ILE A 69 -3.39 2.76 1.98
N GLY A 70 -3.30 1.89 2.97
CA GLY A 70 -2.45 0.70 2.95
C GLY A 70 -1.01 0.99 3.36
N THR A 71 -0.18 -0.05 3.24
CA THR A 71 1.24 -0.01 3.60
C THR A 71 2.12 -0.34 2.41
N SER A 72 3.36 0.16 2.44
CA SER A 72 4.41 -0.20 1.49
C SER A 72 5.57 -0.85 2.24
N PRO A 73 6.36 -1.72 1.59
CA PRO A 73 7.55 -2.30 2.20
C PRO A 73 8.50 -1.22 2.69
N ASN A 74 9.11 -1.44 3.88
CA ASN A 74 10.04 -0.48 4.47
C ASN A 74 11.27 -0.27 3.53
N PRO A 75 11.51 0.94 3.04
CA PRO A 75 12.61 1.21 2.13
C PRO A 75 13.99 1.03 2.77
N LEU A 76 14.08 1.08 4.11
CA LEU A 76 15.35 0.95 4.83
C LEU A 76 16.06 -0.37 4.51
N ILE A 77 15.31 -1.48 4.50
CA ILE A 77 15.90 -2.82 4.27
C ILE A 77 16.63 -2.87 2.93
N ARG A 78 15.97 -2.48 1.85
CA ARG A 78 16.57 -2.50 0.51
C ARG A 78 17.67 -1.47 0.32
N SER A 79 17.57 -0.29 0.95
CA SER A 79 18.55 0.79 0.80
C SER A 79 19.85 0.52 1.55
N THR A 80 19.81 -0.28 2.62
CA THR A 80 20.97 -0.61 3.46
C THR A 80 21.58 -1.98 3.19
N THR A 81 20.96 -2.78 2.29
CA THR A 81 21.39 -4.15 2.00
C THR A 81 21.82 -4.28 0.53
N PRO A 82 23.12 -4.12 0.21
CA PRO A 82 23.62 -4.27 -1.16
C PRO A 82 23.29 -5.65 -1.74
N GLY A 83 22.86 -5.69 -3.01
CA GLY A 83 22.48 -6.93 -3.71
C GLY A 83 21.09 -7.44 -3.42
N LEU A 84 20.32 -6.77 -2.59
CA LEU A 84 18.91 -7.06 -2.36
C LEU A 84 18.06 -6.16 -3.26
N GLU A 85 17.50 -6.73 -4.32
CA GLU A 85 16.73 -6.01 -5.32
C GLU A 85 15.24 -5.93 -4.95
N ALA A 86 14.59 -4.88 -5.43
CA ALA A 86 13.15 -4.66 -5.26
C ALA A 86 12.53 -4.19 -6.58
N ASN A 87 11.25 -4.48 -6.75
CA ASN A 87 10.48 -4.01 -7.90
C ASN A 87 10.06 -2.54 -7.76
N ASN A 88 9.37 -2.01 -8.77
CA ASN A 88 8.89 -0.62 -8.81
C ASN A 88 7.94 -0.25 -7.66
N ARG A 89 7.33 -1.22 -6.98
CA ARG A 89 6.47 -1.03 -5.80
C ARG A 89 7.24 -1.10 -4.49
N GLY A 90 8.55 -1.38 -4.55
CA GLY A 90 9.40 -1.53 -3.37
C GLY A 90 9.36 -2.92 -2.74
N CYS A 91 8.65 -3.89 -3.33
CA CYS A 91 8.62 -5.27 -2.88
C CYS A 91 9.91 -6.00 -3.30
N LEU A 92 10.44 -6.84 -2.41
CA LEU A 92 11.65 -7.61 -2.66
C LEU A 92 11.43 -8.64 -3.78
N ILE A 93 12.41 -8.78 -4.66
CA ILE A 93 12.38 -9.77 -5.74
C ILE A 93 12.88 -11.11 -5.21
N THR A 94 12.09 -12.16 -5.42
CA THR A 94 12.46 -13.55 -5.13
C THR A 94 12.70 -14.33 -6.40
N LYS A 95 13.62 -15.28 -6.38
CA LYS A 95 13.97 -16.13 -7.53
C LYS A 95 12.85 -17.12 -7.86
N ASP A 96 12.15 -17.60 -6.83
CA ASP A 96 11.08 -18.59 -6.93
C ASP A 96 10.15 -18.55 -5.70
N GLU A 97 9.27 -19.54 -5.59
CA GLU A 97 8.32 -19.69 -4.48
C GLU A 97 8.96 -20.02 -3.13
N SER A 98 10.24 -20.42 -3.11
CA SER A 98 10.99 -20.64 -1.87
C SER A 98 11.27 -19.37 -1.09
N GLY A 99 11.07 -18.22 -1.73
CA GLY A 99 11.38 -16.93 -1.16
C GLY A 99 12.86 -16.55 -1.19
N LEU A 100 13.73 -17.33 -1.84
CA LEU A 100 15.14 -16.96 -2.01
C LEU A 100 15.24 -15.67 -2.81
N THR A 101 15.86 -14.65 -2.24
CA THR A 101 15.98 -13.31 -2.85
C THR A 101 17.12 -13.26 -3.88
N THR A 102 17.36 -12.08 -4.45
CA THR A 102 18.53 -11.83 -5.31
C THR A 102 19.85 -11.90 -4.55
N ARG A 103 19.82 -11.78 -3.22
CA ARG A 103 20.99 -11.94 -2.36
C ARG A 103 21.08 -13.36 -1.81
N ASP A 104 22.25 -13.99 -1.91
CA ASP A 104 22.48 -15.35 -1.43
C ASP A 104 22.24 -15.48 0.08
N ASN A 105 21.63 -16.59 0.49
CA ASN A 105 21.27 -16.92 1.88
C ASN A 105 20.28 -15.93 2.54
N VAL A 106 19.59 -15.10 1.75
CA VAL A 106 18.55 -14.19 2.20
C VAL A 106 17.22 -14.61 1.60
N TYR A 107 16.24 -14.86 2.46
CA TYR A 107 14.90 -15.28 2.08
C TYR A 107 13.88 -14.22 2.51
N ALA A 108 12.83 -14.07 1.75
CA ALA A 108 11.73 -13.15 2.02
C ALA A 108 10.40 -13.78 1.64
N GLY A 109 9.34 -13.37 2.33
CA GLY A 109 7.97 -13.80 2.04
C GLY A 109 6.94 -12.81 2.59
N GLY A 110 5.67 -13.06 2.29
CA GLY A 110 4.56 -12.22 2.70
C GLY A 110 4.54 -10.86 2.01
N ASP A 111 4.02 -9.86 2.69
CA ASP A 111 3.77 -8.53 2.12
C ASP A 111 5.04 -7.82 1.65
N ALA A 112 6.20 -8.19 2.17
CA ALA A 112 7.48 -7.68 1.71
C ALA A 112 7.81 -8.09 0.27
N VAL A 113 7.20 -9.16 -0.24
CA VAL A 113 7.40 -9.71 -1.59
C VAL A 113 6.19 -9.44 -2.48
N THR A 114 4.98 -9.73 -2.00
CA THR A 114 3.75 -9.67 -2.79
C THR A 114 3.05 -8.31 -2.75
N GLY A 115 3.43 -7.45 -1.80
CA GLY A 115 2.63 -6.30 -1.41
C GLY A 115 1.53 -6.71 -0.42
N ALA A 116 0.76 -5.72 0.07
CA ALA A 116 -0.30 -5.97 1.03
C ALA A 116 -1.32 -6.99 0.52
N ALA A 117 -1.49 -8.09 1.25
CA ALA A 117 -2.36 -9.20 0.91
C ALA A 117 -3.02 -9.77 2.18
N THR A 118 -3.42 -11.04 2.16
CA THR A 118 -4.05 -11.67 3.32
C THR A 118 -3.03 -12.31 4.26
N VAL A 119 -3.37 -12.40 5.54
CA VAL A 119 -2.55 -13.07 6.56
C VAL A 119 -2.24 -14.51 6.16
N ILE A 120 -3.21 -15.23 5.56
CA ILE A 120 -3.02 -16.63 5.12
C ILE A 120 -1.92 -16.73 4.08
N LEU A 121 -1.88 -15.83 3.10
CA LEU A 121 -0.84 -15.81 2.07
C LEU A 121 0.53 -15.45 2.67
N ALA A 122 0.58 -14.48 3.57
CA ALA A 122 1.80 -14.10 4.26
C ALA A 122 2.39 -15.27 5.09
N MET A 123 1.53 -15.98 5.83
CA MET A 123 1.94 -17.18 6.59
C MET A 123 2.39 -18.31 5.67
N GLY A 124 1.73 -18.54 4.54
CA GLY A 124 2.10 -19.54 3.54
C GLY A 124 3.50 -19.27 3.00
N ALA A 125 3.78 -18.04 2.60
CA ALA A 125 5.10 -17.63 2.12
C ALA A 125 6.20 -17.78 3.19
N GLY A 126 5.91 -17.43 4.45
CA GLY A 126 6.82 -17.62 5.57
C GLY A 126 7.17 -19.10 5.80
N LYS A 127 6.18 -19.99 5.70
CA LYS A 127 6.41 -21.45 5.82
C LYS A 127 7.25 -21.99 4.65
N ALA A 128 7.00 -21.53 3.43
CA ALA A 128 7.79 -21.92 2.27
C ALA A 128 9.26 -21.51 2.42
N ALA A 129 9.50 -20.27 2.84
CA ALA A 129 10.84 -19.77 3.11
C ALA A 129 11.54 -20.54 4.23
N ALA A 130 10.86 -20.82 5.34
CA ALA A 130 11.42 -21.61 6.45
C ALA A 130 11.81 -23.03 6.02
N LYS A 131 10.98 -23.69 5.20
CA LYS A 131 11.28 -25.01 4.65
C LYS A 131 12.51 -24.97 3.76
N ALA A 132 12.59 -24.00 2.86
CA ALA A 132 13.73 -23.84 1.96
C ALA A 132 15.04 -23.55 2.70
N ILE A 133 15.00 -22.75 3.77
CA ILE A 133 16.14 -22.52 4.66
C ILE A 133 16.59 -23.82 5.34
N ASP A 134 15.65 -24.59 5.90
CA ASP A 134 15.95 -25.85 6.57
C ASP A 134 16.58 -26.86 5.61
N GLU A 135 16.04 -26.99 4.39
CA GLU A 135 16.62 -27.84 3.34
C GLU A 135 18.04 -27.40 2.94
N ALA A 136 18.26 -26.08 2.76
CA ALA A 136 19.56 -25.55 2.42
C ALA A 136 20.63 -25.74 3.51
N LEU A 137 20.20 -25.77 4.79
CA LEU A 137 21.12 -25.97 5.92
C LEU A 137 21.44 -27.45 6.19
N ARG A 138 20.57 -28.35 5.78
CA ARG A 138 20.79 -29.81 5.97
C ARG A 138 21.64 -30.44 4.86
N GLY A 139 21.80 -29.77 3.72
CA GLY A 139 22.63 -30.17 2.58
C GLY A 139 21.94 -31.18 1.69
#